data_50b6d9baaf6c69622311c1549ed7f365
#
_entry.id   50b6d9baaf6c69622311c1549ed7f365
#
_cell.length_a   1.000
_cell.length_b   1.000
_cell.length_c   1.000
_cell.angle_alpha   90.00
_cell.angle_beta   90.00
_cell.angle_gamma   90.00
#
_symmetry.space_group_name_H-M   'P 1'
#
loop_
_entity.id
_entity.type
_entity.pdbx_description
1 polymer ?
#
loop_
_entity_poly.entity_id
_entity_poly.type
_entity_poly.pdbx_seq_one_letter_code
_entity_poly.pdbx_strand_id
1 'polypeptide(L)'
;MLPIHTAIVVDDDRDVNLVLSATLKLKKFDVHKVYDAEECLNKLNELQAKVDVIFVNGKIAADRAAMLIVKIKRINSDIKICVVAEDESDKTRVLDYGADEFMTKPIGIETVVYKMMMLLTTKYSKAER
;
A
#
# COMPACT_ATOMS: atom_id res chain seq x y z
N MET A 1 8.52 -6.41 -21.22
CA MET A 1 9.37 -5.76 -20.22
C MET A 1 8.92 -6.17 -18.83
N LEU A 2 9.85 -6.49 -17.95
CA LEU A 2 9.51 -6.90 -16.59
C LEU A 2 8.96 -5.72 -15.78
N PRO A 3 7.98 -5.95 -14.86
CA PRO A 3 7.53 -4.92 -13.94
C PRO A 3 8.69 -4.39 -13.08
N ILE A 4 8.69 -3.09 -12.80
CA ILE A 4 9.72 -2.46 -11.98
C ILE A 4 9.44 -2.65 -10.49
N HIS A 5 8.16 -2.59 -10.11
CA HIS A 5 7.74 -2.67 -8.70
C HIS A 5 6.57 -3.63 -8.54
N THR A 6 6.49 -4.23 -7.36
CA THR A 6 5.38 -5.09 -6.96
C THR A 6 4.54 -4.38 -5.92
N ALA A 7 3.22 -4.38 -6.12
CA ALA A 7 2.26 -3.74 -5.22
C ALA A 7 1.15 -4.70 -4.82
N ILE A 8 0.66 -4.54 -3.58
CA ILE A 8 -0.58 -5.15 -3.13
C ILE A 8 -1.58 -4.03 -2.89
N VAL A 9 -2.81 -4.20 -3.35
CA VAL A 9 -3.91 -3.26 -3.09
C VAL A 9 -4.92 -3.94 -2.19
N VAL A 10 -5.12 -3.39 -0.98
CA VAL A 10 -6.01 -3.92 0.04
C VAL A 10 -7.20 -2.99 0.18
N ASP A 11 -8.33 -3.38 -0.35
CA ASP A 11 -9.57 -2.60 -0.25
C ASP A 11 -10.77 -3.53 -0.43
N ASP A 12 -11.71 -3.50 0.51
CA ASP A 12 -12.93 -4.30 0.45
C ASP A 12 -13.93 -3.75 -0.56
N ASP A 13 -13.81 -2.50 -0.98
CA ASP A 13 -14.57 -1.94 -2.09
C ASP A 13 -13.94 -2.41 -3.40
N ARG A 14 -14.65 -3.32 -4.08
CA ARG A 14 -14.12 -3.97 -5.30
C ARG A 14 -13.90 -3.00 -6.45
N ASP A 15 -14.75 -1.97 -6.56
CA ASP A 15 -14.61 -0.98 -7.62
C ASP A 15 -13.40 -0.08 -7.40
N VAL A 16 -13.20 0.39 -6.17
CA VAL A 16 -12.03 1.19 -5.79
C VAL A 16 -10.75 0.38 -6.01
N ASN A 17 -10.74 -0.88 -5.56
CA ASN A 17 -9.61 -1.76 -5.73
C ASN A 17 -9.26 -1.96 -7.21
N LEU A 18 -10.28 -2.20 -8.04
CA LEU A 18 -10.09 -2.39 -9.48
C LEU A 18 -9.49 -1.16 -10.15
N VAL A 19 -10.01 0.04 -9.84
CA VAL A 19 -9.54 1.29 -10.46
C VAL A 19 -8.09 1.58 -10.06
N LEU A 20 -7.76 1.47 -8.80
CA LEU A 20 -6.39 1.69 -8.33
C LEU A 20 -5.43 0.66 -8.93
N SER A 21 -5.83 -0.61 -8.94
CA SER A 21 -5.00 -1.68 -9.50
C SER A 21 -4.76 -1.49 -10.99
N ALA A 22 -5.77 -1.09 -11.75
CA ALA A 22 -5.63 -0.82 -13.19
C ALA A 22 -4.66 0.34 -13.44
N THR A 23 -4.74 1.40 -12.63
CA THR A 23 -3.84 2.56 -12.75
C THR A 23 -2.40 2.13 -12.49
N LEU A 24 -2.17 1.33 -11.45
CA LEU A 24 -0.83 0.82 -11.14
C LEU A 24 -0.28 -0.05 -12.27
N LYS A 25 -1.11 -0.90 -12.86
CA LYS A 25 -0.69 -1.73 -14.00
C LYS A 25 -0.26 -0.88 -15.19
N LEU A 26 -0.95 0.23 -15.45
CA LEU A 26 -0.55 1.17 -16.51
C LEU A 26 0.83 1.78 -16.23
N LYS A 27 1.24 1.88 -14.97
CA LYS A 27 2.56 2.37 -14.57
C LYS A 27 3.57 1.25 -14.43
N LYS A 28 3.28 0.07 -14.96
CA LYS A 28 4.18 -1.10 -15.02
C LYS A 28 4.42 -1.76 -13.66
N PHE A 29 3.49 -1.63 -12.72
CA PHE A 29 3.53 -2.40 -11.47
C PHE A 29 3.00 -3.82 -11.72
N ASP A 30 3.59 -4.77 -11.00
CA ASP A 30 2.99 -6.10 -10.81
C ASP A 30 2.03 -5.98 -9.62
N VAL A 31 0.73 -6.07 -9.87
CA VAL A 31 -0.29 -5.72 -8.88
C VAL A 31 -1.08 -6.96 -8.43
N HIS A 32 -1.24 -7.08 -7.11
CA HIS A 32 -2.03 -8.14 -6.49
C HIS A 32 -3.18 -7.50 -5.71
N LYS A 33 -4.42 -7.86 -6.08
CA LYS A 33 -5.63 -7.33 -5.43
C LYS A 33 -6.04 -8.26 -4.30
N VAL A 34 -6.25 -7.71 -3.12
CA VAL A 34 -6.81 -8.42 -1.97
C VAL A 34 -7.86 -7.55 -1.30
N TYR A 35 -8.72 -8.13 -0.48
CA TYR A 35 -9.92 -7.44 -0.01
C TYR A 35 -10.01 -7.32 1.51
N ASP A 36 -9.13 -7.97 2.26
CA ASP A 36 -9.06 -7.82 3.71
C ASP A 36 -7.64 -8.04 4.22
N ALA A 37 -7.46 -7.85 5.53
CA ALA A 37 -6.13 -7.95 6.16
C ALA A 37 -5.54 -9.35 6.07
N GLU A 38 -6.35 -10.38 6.26
CA GLU A 38 -5.89 -11.77 6.20
C GLU A 38 -5.39 -12.12 4.81
N GLU A 39 -6.16 -11.77 3.77
CA GLU A 39 -5.74 -11.98 2.38
C GLU A 39 -4.43 -11.25 2.07
N CYS A 40 -4.26 -10.05 2.62
CA CYS A 40 -3.02 -9.28 2.45
C CYS A 40 -1.82 -10.02 3.02
N LEU A 41 -1.94 -10.52 4.24
CA LEU A 41 -0.84 -11.25 4.89
C LEU A 41 -0.54 -12.57 4.18
N ASN A 42 -1.58 -13.26 3.70
CA ASN A 42 -1.40 -14.49 2.93
C ASN A 42 -0.68 -14.21 1.61
N LYS A 43 -1.08 -13.14 0.91
CA LYS A 43 -0.42 -12.75 -0.34
C LYS A 43 1.04 -12.35 -0.11
N LEU A 44 1.31 -11.62 0.95
CA LEU A 44 2.67 -11.22 1.31
C LEU A 44 3.55 -12.46 1.56
N ASN A 45 3.00 -13.47 2.21
CA ASN A 45 3.70 -14.73 2.44
C ASN A 45 3.95 -15.47 1.12
N GLU A 46 2.96 -15.55 0.24
CA GLU A 46 3.12 -16.17 -1.10
C GLU A 46 4.24 -15.50 -1.90
N LEU A 47 4.34 -14.18 -1.80
CA LEU A 47 5.34 -13.40 -2.51
C LEU A 47 6.70 -13.37 -1.79
N GLN A 48 6.84 -14.10 -0.69
CA GLN A 48 8.05 -14.15 0.13
C GLN A 48 8.52 -12.76 0.56
N ALA A 49 7.55 -11.90 0.91
CA ALA A 49 7.73 -10.51 1.31
C ALA A 49 8.43 -9.62 0.25
N LYS A 50 8.51 -10.07 -0.99
CA LYS A 50 9.10 -9.31 -2.10
C LYS A 50 8.05 -8.37 -2.70
N VAL A 51 7.72 -7.35 -1.93
CA VAL A 51 6.70 -6.34 -2.27
C VAL A 51 7.30 -4.98 -1.99
N ASP A 52 7.09 -4.02 -2.88
CA ASP A 52 7.64 -2.66 -2.74
C ASP A 52 6.67 -1.74 -2.03
N VAL A 53 5.38 -1.84 -2.32
CA VAL A 53 4.37 -0.94 -1.77
C VAL A 53 3.06 -1.68 -1.53
N ILE A 54 2.35 -1.30 -0.46
CA ILE A 54 1.01 -1.80 -0.16
C ILE A 54 0.11 -0.60 0.05
N PHE A 55 -0.98 -0.54 -0.73
CA PHE A 55 -2.03 0.46 -0.58
C PHE A 55 -3.13 -0.14 0.27
N VAL A 56 -3.51 0.53 1.34
CA VAL A 56 -4.48 0.00 2.30
C VAL A 56 -5.62 0.98 2.51
N ASN A 57 -6.85 0.50 2.42
CA ASN A 57 -8.05 1.27 2.79
C ASN A 57 -7.96 1.70 4.25
N GLY A 58 -8.42 2.93 4.52
CA GLY A 58 -8.30 3.52 5.86
C GLY A 58 -8.92 2.70 6.99
N LYS A 59 -10.09 2.11 6.78
CA LYS A 59 -10.76 1.30 7.81
C LYS A 59 -9.99 0.02 8.12
N ILE A 60 -9.47 -0.62 7.09
CA ILE A 60 -8.66 -1.83 7.26
C ILE A 60 -7.35 -1.48 7.96
N ALA A 61 -6.70 -0.38 7.56
CA ALA A 61 -5.45 0.07 8.15
C ALA A 61 -5.59 0.43 9.64
N ALA A 62 -6.73 1.03 10.02
CA ALA A 62 -6.98 1.49 11.39
C ALA A 62 -7.51 0.40 12.32
N ASP A 63 -7.85 -0.77 11.80
CA ASP A 63 -8.40 -1.86 12.59
C ASP A 63 -7.40 -2.37 13.63
N ARG A 64 -7.68 -2.08 14.91
CA ARG A 64 -6.81 -2.46 16.04
C ARG A 64 -6.73 -3.97 16.23
N ALA A 65 -7.77 -4.70 15.87
CA ALA A 65 -7.77 -6.16 16.01
C ALA A 65 -6.82 -6.80 15.00
N ALA A 66 -6.79 -6.27 13.78
CA ALA A 66 -5.95 -6.83 12.72
C ALA A 66 -4.49 -6.39 12.83
N MET A 67 -4.22 -5.15 13.24
CA MET A 67 -2.87 -4.58 13.33
C MET A 67 -2.04 -4.79 12.06
N LEU A 68 -2.69 -4.61 10.91
CA LEU A 68 -2.10 -4.97 9.62
C LEU A 68 -0.78 -4.25 9.33
N ILE A 69 -0.73 -2.93 9.55
CA ILE A 69 0.47 -2.14 9.25
C ILE A 69 1.65 -2.62 10.09
N VAL A 70 1.42 -2.85 11.39
CA VAL A 70 2.46 -3.33 12.31
C VAL A 70 2.97 -4.69 11.85
N LYS A 71 2.07 -5.59 11.46
CA LYS A 71 2.44 -6.94 11.00
C LYS A 71 3.25 -6.89 9.72
N ILE A 72 2.85 -6.05 8.76
CA ILE A 72 3.61 -5.87 7.51
C ILE A 72 5.03 -5.39 7.82
N LYS A 73 5.15 -4.36 8.64
CA LYS A 73 6.46 -3.77 8.96
C LYS A 73 7.36 -4.73 9.72
N ARG A 74 6.80 -5.64 10.50
CA ARG A 74 7.58 -6.70 11.17
C ARG A 74 8.09 -7.74 10.18
N ILE A 75 7.32 -8.01 9.13
CA ILE A 75 7.73 -8.98 8.09
C ILE A 75 8.84 -8.37 7.23
N ASN A 76 8.66 -7.14 6.79
CA ASN A 76 9.65 -6.42 5.99
C ASN A 76 9.44 -4.91 6.14
N SER A 77 10.31 -4.27 6.92
CA SER A 77 10.20 -2.84 7.22
C SER A 77 10.46 -1.93 6.01
N ASP A 78 11.02 -2.47 4.93
CA ASP A 78 11.30 -1.70 3.72
C ASP A 78 10.06 -1.51 2.84
N ILE A 79 9.01 -2.29 3.07
CA ILE A 79 7.76 -2.13 2.32
C ILE A 79 7.14 -0.78 2.64
N LYS A 80 6.85 0.02 1.60
CA LYS A 80 6.15 1.29 1.78
C LYS A 80 4.65 1.05 1.89
N ILE A 81 4.01 1.73 2.83
CA ILE A 81 2.55 1.59 3.07
C ILE A 81 1.88 2.94 2.88
N CYS A 82 0.94 2.99 1.94
CA CYS A 82 0.10 4.17 1.69
C CYS A 82 -1.33 3.86 2.11
N VAL A 83 -1.85 4.63 3.05
CA VAL A 83 -3.24 4.52 3.49
C VAL A 83 -4.09 5.51 2.72
N VAL A 84 -5.19 5.05 2.12
CA VAL A 84 -6.14 5.88 1.38
C VAL A 84 -7.50 5.81 2.09
N ALA A 85 -7.91 6.90 2.73
CA ALA A 85 -9.06 6.94 3.63
C ALA A 85 -10.14 7.92 3.16
N GLU A 86 -11.34 7.81 3.73
CA GLU A 86 -12.44 8.73 3.44
C GLU A 86 -12.23 10.09 4.10
N ASP A 87 -11.61 10.11 5.28
CA ASP A 87 -11.33 11.34 6.04
C ASP A 87 -10.06 11.16 6.88
N GLU A 88 -9.70 12.18 7.65
CA GLU A 88 -8.45 12.20 8.43
C GLU A 88 -8.60 11.63 9.85
N SER A 89 -9.75 11.07 10.22
CA SER A 89 -10.01 10.65 11.60
C SER A 89 -9.00 9.65 12.14
N ASP A 90 -8.47 8.77 11.30
CA ASP A 90 -7.52 7.73 11.70
C ASP A 90 -6.07 8.04 11.33
N LYS A 91 -5.80 9.25 10.84
CA LYS A 91 -4.47 9.62 10.32
C LYS A 91 -3.36 9.41 11.35
N THR A 92 -3.52 9.98 12.54
CA THR A 92 -2.50 9.85 13.59
C THR A 92 -2.25 8.40 13.95
N ARG A 93 -3.34 7.62 14.10
CA ARG A 93 -3.24 6.21 14.46
C ARG A 93 -2.44 5.41 13.43
N VAL A 94 -2.79 5.54 12.15
CA VAL A 94 -2.12 4.73 11.12
C VAL A 94 -0.69 5.14 10.89
N LEU A 95 -0.37 6.43 11.03
CA LEU A 95 1.02 6.88 10.97
C LEU A 95 1.82 6.35 12.16
N ASP A 96 1.24 6.33 13.36
CA ASP A 96 1.87 5.73 14.53
C ASP A 96 2.11 4.23 14.36
N TYR A 97 1.22 3.54 13.64
CA TYR A 97 1.41 2.12 13.33
C TYR A 97 2.56 1.87 12.34
N GLY A 98 3.00 2.90 11.63
CA GLY A 98 4.12 2.80 10.69
C GLY A 98 3.78 3.08 9.23
N ALA A 99 2.59 3.60 8.91
CA ALA A 99 2.28 3.99 7.54
C ALA A 99 3.24 5.08 7.07
N ASP A 100 3.67 4.99 5.81
CA ASP A 100 4.61 5.95 5.22
C ASP A 100 3.91 7.15 4.60
N GLU A 101 2.65 6.97 4.16
CA GLU A 101 1.88 8.03 3.53
C GLU A 101 0.40 7.86 3.87
N PHE A 102 -0.31 8.98 3.98
CA PHE A 102 -1.74 9.00 4.26
C PHE A 102 -2.41 10.01 3.33
N MET A 103 -3.49 9.58 2.69
CA MET A 103 -4.27 10.42 1.77
C MET A 103 -5.75 10.25 2.00
N THR A 104 -6.50 11.33 1.83
CA THR A 104 -7.96 11.30 1.91
C THR A 104 -8.58 11.42 0.52
N LYS A 105 -9.70 10.73 0.31
CA LYS A 105 -10.53 10.89 -0.88
C LYS A 105 -11.30 12.23 -0.79
N PRO A 106 -11.62 12.91 -1.90
CA PRO A 106 -11.33 12.51 -3.27
C PRO A 106 -9.95 13.02 -3.72
N ILE A 107 -9.04 12.09 -3.97
CA ILE A 107 -7.75 12.40 -4.57
C ILE A 107 -7.66 11.61 -5.87
N GLY A 108 -7.15 12.24 -6.91
CA GLY A 108 -6.92 11.53 -8.16
C GLY A 108 -5.98 10.36 -7.93
N ILE A 109 -6.37 9.18 -8.38
CA ILE A 109 -5.57 7.96 -8.22
C ILE A 109 -4.17 8.14 -8.83
N GLU A 110 -4.05 8.89 -9.90
CA GLU A 110 -2.76 9.22 -10.52
C GLU A 110 -1.85 9.97 -9.55
N THR A 111 -2.39 10.86 -8.72
CA THR A 111 -1.62 11.59 -7.71
C THR A 111 -1.09 10.64 -6.65
N VAL A 112 -1.91 9.70 -6.19
CA VAL A 112 -1.52 8.68 -5.22
C VAL A 112 -0.36 7.84 -5.77
N VAL A 113 -0.51 7.33 -6.97
CA VAL A 113 0.50 6.50 -7.63
C VAL A 113 1.80 7.29 -7.82
N TYR A 114 1.71 8.54 -8.27
CA TYR A 114 2.88 9.38 -8.47
C TYR A 114 3.67 9.57 -7.17
N LYS A 115 2.98 9.87 -6.05
CA LYS A 115 3.64 10.04 -4.75
C LYS A 115 4.35 8.78 -4.31
N MET A 116 3.74 7.61 -4.52
CA MET A 116 4.38 6.35 -4.14
C MET A 116 5.58 6.04 -5.01
N MET A 117 5.53 6.37 -6.30
CA MET A 117 6.68 6.23 -7.17
C MET A 117 7.84 7.10 -6.72
N MET A 118 7.56 8.32 -6.25
CA MET A 118 8.59 9.21 -5.70
C MET A 118 9.21 8.63 -4.42
N LEU A 119 8.39 8.05 -3.54
CA LEU A 119 8.90 7.41 -2.31
C LEU A 119 9.80 6.22 -2.65
N LEU A 120 9.43 5.41 -3.63
CA LEU A 120 10.24 4.27 -4.05
C LEU A 120 11.56 4.71 -4.68
N THR A 121 11.53 5.77 -5.47
CA THR A 121 12.75 6.35 -6.05
C THR A 121 13.70 6.85 -4.96
N THR A 122 13.17 7.53 -3.94
CA THR A 122 13.95 7.99 -2.79
C THR A 122 14.58 6.81 -2.04
N LYS A 123 13.81 5.73 -1.85
CA LYS A 123 14.30 4.49 -1.23
C LYS A 123 15.51 3.93 -1.98
N TYR A 124 15.42 3.82 -3.30
CA TYR A 124 16.52 3.30 -4.11
C TYR A 124 17.72 4.24 -4.11
N SER A 125 17.51 5.55 -4.17
CA SER A 125 18.59 6.53 -4.08
C SER A 125 19.37 6.40 -2.77
N LYS A 126 18.68 6.15 -1.66
CA LYS A 126 19.32 5.92 -0.36
C LYS A 126 20.10 4.61 -0.34
N ALA A 127 19.56 3.57 -0.96
CA ALA A 127 20.23 2.26 -1.01
C ALA A 127 21.54 2.30 -1.80
N GLU A 128 21.65 3.18 -2.80
CA GLU A 128 22.83 3.34 -3.62
C GLU A 128 23.97 4.10 -2.94
N ARG A 129 23.66 4.75 -1.83
CA ARG A 129 24.64 5.53 -1.07
C ARG A 129 25.32 4.68 -0.01
#